data_92ad726097ae621368727232463c71cd
#
_entry.id   92ad726097ae621368727232463c71cd
#
_cell.length_a   1.000
_cell.length_b   1.000
_cell.length_c   1.000
_cell.angle_alpha   90.00
_cell.angle_beta   90.00
_cell.angle_gamma   90.00
#
_symmetry.space_group_name_H-M   'P 1'
#
loop_
_entity.id
_entity.type
_entity.pdbx_description
1 polymer ?
#
loop_
_entity_poly.entity_id
_entity_poly.type
_entity_poly.pdbx_seq_one_letter_code
_entity_poly.pdbx_strand_id
1 'polypeptide(L)'
;MFEVATAGTVTVIDRRGRRLGTVYLAHTPESKQGTMSRNLTRLVTAVLQAWERPLPRLCYVTDAGDNEAAYYATVLRPMRHPRTGDRLDWVRVVDYYHASERLWAMAGALFGPGRQAHAWVRRMQTLLKRPNGIRRVLNSASVHRSRQMLKGKRRAAFDKAYNYLRKRTPFLRYAAYQRVGIPCGSGVTEAACKTIVTQRLKLSGMRWTKGGAQTILDLRVLNLSGVWTEAYQRLLRAFPSVTVPTYATCGRNELTIAA
;
A
#
# COMPACT_ATOMS: atom_id res chain seq x y z
N MET A 1 -23.23 0.28 5.07
CA MET A 1 -21.90 0.64 5.66
C MET A 1 -20.84 0.24 4.66
N PHE A 2 -19.95 1.15 4.24
CA PHE A 2 -18.83 0.79 3.35
C PHE A 2 -17.69 0.22 4.20
N GLU A 3 -17.32 -1.01 3.92
CA GLU A 3 -16.18 -1.67 4.56
C GLU A 3 -14.96 -1.61 3.61
N VAL A 4 -13.76 -1.45 4.18
CA VAL A 4 -12.52 -1.28 3.41
C VAL A 4 -11.67 -2.54 3.54
N ALA A 5 -11.49 -3.25 2.41
CA ALA A 5 -10.50 -4.32 2.33
C ALA A 5 -9.08 -3.74 2.31
N THR A 6 -8.14 -4.46 2.89
CA THR A 6 -6.74 -4.04 2.96
C THR A 6 -5.89 -4.84 1.97
N ALA A 7 -4.99 -4.16 1.26
CA ALA A 7 -3.96 -4.79 0.45
C ALA A 7 -2.57 -4.29 0.87
N GLY A 8 -1.59 -5.17 0.80
CA GLY A 8 -0.20 -4.88 1.10
C GLY A 8 0.72 -5.58 0.10
N THR A 9 1.93 -5.07 -0.05
CA THR A 9 2.94 -5.67 -0.93
C THR A 9 4.31 -5.67 -0.26
N VAL A 10 5.07 -6.75 -0.46
CA VAL A 10 6.51 -6.79 -0.21
C VAL A 10 7.21 -6.86 -1.55
N THR A 11 7.96 -5.83 -1.88
CA THR A 11 8.57 -5.66 -3.21
C THR A 11 10.08 -5.53 -3.10
N VAL A 12 10.80 -6.30 -3.89
CA VAL A 12 12.25 -6.18 -4.06
C VAL A 12 12.53 -5.31 -5.29
N ILE A 13 13.36 -4.27 -5.10
CA ILE A 13 13.70 -3.29 -6.13
C ILE A 13 15.23 -3.25 -6.26
N ASP A 14 15.73 -3.24 -7.49
CA ASP A 14 17.17 -3.10 -7.75
C ASP A 14 17.65 -1.65 -7.54
N ARG A 15 18.99 -1.44 -7.62
CA ARG A 15 19.59 -0.11 -7.47
C ARG A 15 19.18 0.89 -8.55
N ARG A 16 18.62 0.41 -9.68
CA ARG A 16 18.12 1.24 -10.78
C ARG A 16 16.63 1.55 -10.65
N GLY A 17 15.99 1.12 -9.55
CA GLY A 17 14.58 1.32 -9.31
C GLY A 17 13.67 0.32 -10.04
N ARG A 18 14.20 -0.74 -10.66
CA ARG A 18 13.42 -1.77 -11.33
C ARG A 18 12.91 -2.78 -10.31
N ARG A 19 11.65 -3.13 -10.43
CA ARG A 19 11.01 -4.16 -9.62
C ARG A 19 11.52 -5.54 -10.04
N LEU A 20 12.10 -6.28 -9.10
CA LEU A 20 12.60 -7.64 -9.30
C LEU A 20 11.56 -8.70 -8.94
N GLY A 21 10.75 -8.45 -7.90
CA GLY A 21 9.69 -9.34 -7.48
C GLY A 21 8.74 -8.63 -6.52
N THR A 22 7.52 -9.14 -6.42
CA THR A 22 6.51 -8.63 -5.47
C THR A 22 5.68 -9.79 -4.96
N VAL A 23 5.51 -9.85 -3.65
CA VAL A 23 4.53 -10.70 -2.99
C VAL A 23 3.37 -9.82 -2.53
N TYR A 24 2.17 -10.24 -2.82
CA TYR A 24 0.94 -9.53 -2.51
C TYR A 24 0.27 -10.15 -1.28
N LEU A 25 -0.39 -9.32 -0.51
CA LEU A 25 -1.27 -9.69 0.59
C LEU A 25 -2.59 -8.93 0.44
N ALA A 26 -3.70 -9.58 0.80
CA ALA A 26 -4.99 -8.92 0.86
C ALA A 26 -5.85 -9.54 1.97
N HIS A 27 -6.67 -8.71 2.59
CA HIS A 27 -7.61 -9.15 3.61
C HIS A 27 -8.94 -8.42 3.48
N THR A 28 -10.02 -9.14 3.72
CA THR A 28 -11.36 -8.56 3.85
C THR A 28 -11.40 -7.55 5.00
N PRO A 29 -12.41 -6.67 5.05
CA PRO A 29 -12.50 -5.68 6.11
C PRO A 29 -12.45 -6.28 7.50
N GLU A 30 -11.52 -5.79 8.32
CA GLU A 30 -11.36 -6.15 9.73
C GLU A 30 -11.04 -4.93 10.59
N SER A 31 -11.38 -4.99 11.87
CA SER A 31 -11.03 -3.94 12.82
C SER A 31 -9.51 -3.90 13.04
N LYS A 32 -8.91 -2.69 13.02
CA LYS A 32 -7.49 -2.43 13.29
C LYS A 32 -6.49 -3.22 12.44
N GLN A 33 -6.93 -3.88 11.36
CA GLN A 33 -6.08 -4.63 10.42
C GLN A 33 -5.16 -5.67 11.09
N GLY A 34 -5.67 -6.37 12.13
CA GLY A 34 -4.86 -7.28 12.95
C GLY A 34 -4.34 -8.48 12.18
N THR A 35 -5.16 -9.08 11.31
CA THR A 35 -4.76 -10.24 10.48
C THR A 35 -3.78 -9.81 9.40
N MET A 36 -4.04 -8.69 8.72
CA MET A 36 -3.11 -8.14 7.74
C MET A 36 -1.74 -7.86 8.38
N SER A 37 -1.70 -7.24 9.55
CA SER A 37 -0.47 -6.94 10.28
C SER A 37 0.32 -8.21 10.62
N ARG A 38 -0.34 -9.27 11.12
CA ARG A 38 0.30 -10.57 11.40
C ARG A 38 0.86 -11.21 10.13
N ASN A 39 0.09 -11.23 9.05
CA ASN A 39 0.52 -11.84 7.78
C ASN A 39 1.68 -11.08 7.15
N LEU A 40 1.65 -9.76 7.18
CA LEU A 40 2.75 -8.92 6.71
C LEU A 40 4.02 -9.16 7.54
N THR A 41 3.91 -9.24 8.86
CA THR A 41 5.04 -9.55 9.75
C THR A 41 5.64 -10.92 9.44
N ARG A 42 4.80 -11.96 9.30
CA ARG A 42 5.25 -13.31 8.94
C ARG A 42 5.97 -13.32 7.59
N LEU A 43 5.41 -12.66 6.58
CA LEU A 43 6.02 -12.57 5.25
C LEU A 43 7.37 -11.86 5.29
N VAL A 44 7.44 -10.69 5.93
CA VAL A 44 8.70 -9.94 6.08
C VAL A 44 9.75 -10.77 6.82
N THR A 45 9.38 -11.42 7.92
CA THR A 45 10.28 -12.29 8.68
C THR A 45 10.80 -13.44 7.82
N ALA A 46 9.93 -14.13 7.08
CA ALA A 46 10.31 -15.21 6.18
C ALA A 46 11.27 -14.76 5.08
N VAL A 47 10.99 -13.60 4.45
CA VAL A 47 11.86 -13.01 3.43
C VAL A 47 13.24 -12.67 4.01
N LEU A 48 13.29 -12.04 5.18
CA LEU A 48 14.56 -11.70 5.85
C LEU A 48 15.32 -12.95 6.28
N GLN A 49 14.63 -13.99 6.73
CA GLN A 49 15.24 -15.26 7.11
C GLN A 49 15.87 -15.99 5.92
N ALA A 50 15.21 -15.96 4.76
CA ALA A 50 15.69 -16.55 3.52
C ALA A 50 16.69 -15.67 2.76
N TRP A 51 16.94 -14.42 3.20
CA TRP A 51 17.80 -13.49 2.50
C TRP A 51 19.28 -13.78 2.77
N GLU A 52 20.00 -14.26 1.76
CA GLU A 52 21.42 -14.67 1.87
C GLU A 52 22.41 -13.58 1.46
N ARG A 53 21.92 -12.52 0.78
CA ARG A 53 22.74 -11.41 0.31
C ARG A 53 22.90 -10.33 1.38
N PRO A 54 23.80 -9.35 1.21
CA PRO A 54 23.84 -8.18 2.09
C PRO A 54 22.47 -7.54 2.21
N LEU A 55 22.07 -7.18 3.44
CA LEU A 55 20.75 -6.67 3.74
C LEU A 55 20.42 -5.45 2.86
N PRO A 56 19.28 -5.44 2.14
CA PRO A 56 18.86 -4.29 1.37
C PRO A 56 18.38 -3.18 2.29
N ARG A 57 18.25 -1.96 1.74
CA ARG A 57 17.56 -0.89 2.46
C ARG A 57 16.09 -1.26 2.65
N LEU A 58 15.64 -1.22 3.90
CA LEU A 58 14.26 -1.53 4.25
C LEU A 58 13.45 -0.24 4.28
N CYS A 59 12.36 -0.19 3.54
CA CYS A 59 11.47 0.96 3.56
C CYS A 59 10.00 0.52 3.69
N TYR A 60 9.24 1.34 4.41
CA TYR A 60 7.81 1.17 4.62
C TYR A 60 7.08 2.39 4.05
N VAL A 61 6.44 2.20 2.91
CA VAL A 61 5.76 3.27 2.15
C VAL A 61 4.25 3.11 2.30
N THR A 62 3.58 4.10 2.86
CA THR A 62 2.13 4.08 3.09
C THR A 62 1.52 5.48 3.01
N ASP A 63 0.18 5.57 3.04
CA ASP A 63 -0.57 6.82 3.21
C ASP A 63 -0.45 7.40 4.63
N ALA A 64 0.21 6.67 5.54
CA ALA A 64 0.40 7.02 6.94
C ALA A 64 -0.92 7.23 7.71
N GLY A 65 -1.90 6.35 7.48
CA GLY A 65 -3.06 6.16 8.35
C GLY A 65 -2.66 5.74 9.77
N ASP A 66 -3.62 5.69 10.67
CA ASP A 66 -3.34 5.39 12.08
C ASP A 66 -2.89 3.93 12.29
N ASN A 67 -3.49 2.97 11.55
CA ASN A 67 -3.10 1.56 11.60
C ASN A 67 -1.66 1.36 11.10
N GLU A 68 -1.30 1.97 9.97
CA GLU A 68 0.03 1.91 9.37
C GLU A 68 1.07 2.59 10.26
N ALA A 69 0.68 3.68 10.94
CA ALA A 69 1.52 4.37 11.91
C ALA A 69 1.78 3.50 13.15
N ALA A 70 0.75 2.84 13.67
CA ALA A 70 0.85 1.92 14.78
C ALA A 70 1.71 0.71 14.42
N TYR A 71 1.49 0.08 13.27
CA TYR A 71 2.29 -1.05 12.80
C TYR A 71 3.77 -0.71 12.68
N TYR A 72 4.09 0.45 12.10
CA TYR A 72 5.48 0.91 12.05
C TYR A 72 6.10 1.07 13.46
N ALA A 73 5.37 1.72 14.37
CA ALA A 73 5.89 2.04 15.70
C ALA A 73 6.06 0.79 16.58
N THR A 74 5.12 -0.15 16.50
CA THR A 74 5.06 -1.31 17.41
C THR A 74 5.71 -2.56 16.84
N VAL A 75 5.82 -2.69 15.51
CA VAL A 75 6.36 -3.89 14.86
C VAL A 75 7.65 -3.58 14.10
N LEU A 76 7.63 -2.70 13.09
CA LEU A 76 8.79 -2.54 12.22
C LEU A 76 9.96 -1.84 12.90
N ARG A 77 9.70 -0.76 13.65
CA ARG A 77 10.74 0.01 14.32
C ARG A 77 11.55 -0.80 15.36
N PRO A 78 10.96 -1.67 16.20
CA PRO A 78 11.70 -2.54 17.12
C PRO A 78 12.18 -3.84 16.47
N MET A 79 11.82 -4.13 15.21
CA MET A 79 12.11 -5.41 14.55
C MET A 79 13.60 -5.68 14.49
N ARG A 80 13.97 -6.95 14.77
CA ARG A 80 15.32 -7.45 14.65
C ARG A 80 15.43 -8.46 13.52
N HIS A 81 16.60 -8.61 12.97
CA HIS A 81 16.87 -9.58 11.93
C HIS A 81 16.72 -11.01 12.49
N PRO A 82 15.91 -11.89 11.88
CA PRO A 82 15.54 -13.18 12.48
C PRO A 82 16.70 -14.17 12.64
N ARG A 83 17.80 -13.99 11.87
CA ARG A 83 19.00 -14.86 12.00
C ARG A 83 20.09 -14.25 12.87
N THR A 84 20.34 -12.95 12.74
CA THR A 84 21.50 -12.29 13.41
C THR A 84 21.12 -11.59 14.71
N GLY A 85 19.84 -11.32 14.94
CA GLY A 85 19.39 -10.53 16.08
C GLY A 85 19.64 -9.03 15.98
N ASP A 86 20.32 -8.56 14.93
CA ASP A 86 20.62 -7.15 14.73
C ASP A 86 19.36 -6.33 14.54
N ARG A 87 19.40 -5.08 14.99
CA ARG A 87 18.31 -4.14 14.77
C ARG A 87 18.21 -3.77 13.29
N LEU A 88 17.01 -3.82 12.74
CA LEU A 88 16.73 -3.43 11.37
C LEU A 88 16.49 -1.91 11.28
N ASP A 89 17.11 -1.28 10.29
CA ASP A 89 16.92 0.16 10.01
C ASP A 89 15.82 0.37 8.96
N TRP A 90 14.58 0.48 9.45
CA TRP A 90 13.42 0.74 8.61
C TRP A 90 13.24 2.23 8.33
N VAL A 91 13.24 2.61 7.06
CA VAL A 91 12.88 3.95 6.63
C VAL A 91 11.38 4.03 6.39
N ARG A 92 10.69 4.86 7.19
CA ARG A 92 9.28 5.18 6.96
C ARG A 92 9.15 6.29 5.94
N VAL A 93 8.29 6.08 4.94
CA VAL A 93 7.99 7.02 3.86
C VAL A 93 6.49 7.24 3.78
N VAL A 94 6.06 8.48 3.78
CA VAL A 94 4.68 8.82 3.42
C VAL A 94 4.59 8.88 1.90
N ASP A 95 3.60 8.21 1.33
CA ASP A 95 3.38 8.19 -0.12
C ASP A 95 3.28 9.60 -0.71
N TYR A 96 4.00 9.82 -1.81
CA TYR A 96 4.06 11.11 -2.48
C TYR A 96 2.71 11.55 -3.07
N TYR A 97 1.91 10.60 -3.57
CA TYR A 97 0.60 10.92 -4.14
C TYR A 97 -0.37 11.37 -3.05
N HIS A 98 -0.39 10.68 -1.91
CA HIS A 98 -1.17 11.10 -0.75
C HIS A 98 -0.72 12.45 -0.18
N ALA A 99 0.58 12.73 -0.16
CA ALA A 99 1.07 14.07 0.18
C ALA A 99 0.60 15.11 -0.84
N SER A 100 0.59 14.78 -2.15
CA SER A 100 0.08 15.66 -3.21
C SER A 100 -1.42 15.92 -3.09
N GLU A 101 -2.23 14.94 -2.70
CA GLU A 101 -3.66 15.13 -2.41
C GLU A 101 -3.87 16.19 -1.31
N ARG A 102 -3.01 16.22 -0.28
CA ARG A 102 -3.08 17.25 0.75
C ARG A 102 -2.71 18.63 0.22
N LEU A 103 -1.80 18.72 -0.76
CA LEU A 103 -1.54 19.98 -1.47
C LEU A 103 -2.78 20.47 -2.23
N TRP A 104 -3.47 19.57 -2.94
CA TRP A 104 -4.72 19.89 -3.62
C TRP A 104 -5.82 20.35 -2.66
N ALA A 105 -5.98 19.67 -1.53
CA ALA A 105 -6.93 20.07 -0.51
C ALA A 105 -6.62 21.47 0.06
N MET A 106 -5.35 21.79 0.32
CA MET A 106 -4.95 23.14 0.75
C MET A 106 -5.18 24.16 -0.35
N ALA A 107 -4.83 23.87 -1.60
CA ALA A 107 -5.02 24.79 -2.73
C ALA A 107 -6.50 25.11 -2.96
N GLY A 108 -7.37 24.10 -2.91
CA GLY A 108 -8.82 24.29 -3.01
C GLY A 108 -9.37 25.17 -1.89
N ALA A 109 -8.87 25.00 -0.67
CA ALA A 109 -9.23 25.85 0.46
C ALA A 109 -8.70 27.30 0.32
N LEU A 110 -7.48 27.48 -0.21
CA LEU A 110 -6.86 28.81 -0.38
C LEU A 110 -7.43 29.59 -1.55
N PHE A 111 -7.49 28.96 -2.73
CA PHE A 111 -7.72 29.66 -4.00
C PHE A 111 -9.06 29.30 -4.64
N GLY A 112 -9.74 28.25 -4.17
CA GLY A 112 -10.86 27.65 -4.90
C GLY A 112 -10.38 26.87 -6.14
N PRO A 113 -11.32 26.42 -7.01
CA PRO A 113 -10.96 25.76 -8.27
C PRO A 113 -10.39 26.79 -9.26
N GLY A 114 -9.40 26.38 -10.11
CA GLY A 114 -8.90 27.21 -11.17
C GLY A 114 -7.37 27.27 -11.31
N ARG A 115 -6.90 28.13 -12.22
CA ARG A 115 -5.49 28.22 -12.61
C ARG A 115 -4.53 28.48 -11.44
N GLN A 116 -4.94 29.32 -10.49
CA GLN A 116 -4.10 29.68 -9.34
C GLN A 116 -3.84 28.48 -8.43
N ALA A 117 -4.86 27.66 -8.13
CA ALA A 117 -4.72 26.42 -7.38
C ALA A 117 -3.77 25.45 -8.09
N HIS A 118 -3.97 25.22 -9.38
CA HIS A 118 -3.11 24.36 -10.20
C HIS A 118 -1.64 24.83 -10.22
N ALA A 119 -1.40 26.10 -10.45
CA ALA A 119 -0.06 26.68 -10.47
C ALA A 119 0.65 26.51 -9.11
N TRP A 120 -0.06 26.80 -8.00
CA TRP A 120 0.49 26.64 -6.68
C TRP A 120 0.82 25.17 -6.37
N VAL A 121 -0.09 24.23 -6.67
CA VAL A 121 0.14 22.79 -6.45
C VAL A 121 1.35 22.29 -7.22
N ARG A 122 1.45 22.58 -8.52
CA ARG A 122 2.62 22.18 -9.35
C ARG A 122 3.94 22.68 -8.76
N ARG A 123 3.96 23.94 -8.31
CA ARG A 123 5.12 24.51 -7.63
C ARG A 123 5.44 23.76 -6.33
N MET A 124 4.44 23.47 -5.52
CA MET A 124 4.63 22.75 -4.24
C MET A 124 5.06 21.29 -4.46
N GLN A 125 4.53 20.61 -5.46
CA GLN A 125 4.97 19.26 -5.87
C GLN A 125 6.45 19.23 -6.27
N THR A 126 6.91 20.24 -7.02
CA THR A 126 8.34 20.38 -7.35
C THR A 126 9.18 20.66 -6.10
N LEU A 127 8.70 21.52 -5.21
CA LEU A 127 9.38 21.82 -3.94
C LEU A 127 9.50 20.61 -3.03
N LEU A 128 8.48 19.75 -2.93
CA LEU A 128 8.52 18.54 -2.11
C LEU A 128 9.71 17.63 -2.46
N LYS A 129 10.13 17.61 -3.72
CA LYS A 129 11.26 16.80 -4.22
C LYS A 129 12.61 17.49 -4.05
N ARG A 130 12.68 18.67 -3.43
CA ARG A 130 13.92 19.41 -3.18
C ARG A 130 14.36 19.29 -1.72
N PRO A 131 15.64 19.52 -1.40
CA PRO A 131 16.11 19.57 -0.01
C PRO A 131 15.26 20.55 0.81
N ASN A 132 14.91 20.14 2.04
CA ASN A 132 13.99 20.87 2.94
C ASN A 132 12.63 21.21 2.32
N GLY A 133 12.21 20.49 1.29
CA GLY A 133 11.02 20.79 0.48
C GLY A 133 9.75 20.91 1.32
N ILE A 134 9.50 19.97 2.22
CA ILE A 134 8.29 20.01 3.06
C ILE A 134 8.20 21.26 3.94
N ARG A 135 9.32 21.73 4.53
CA ARG A 135 9.32 22.96 5.31
C ARG A 135 8.97 24.18 4.46
N ARG A 136 9.51 24.25 3.25
CA ARG A 136 9.22 25.33 2.29
C ARG A 136 7.76 25.31 1.84
N VAL A 137 7.19 24.11 1.62
CA VAL A 137 5.75 23.92 1.29
C VAL A 137 4.87 24.42 2.43
N LEU A 138 5.15 24.01 3.68
CA LEU A 138 4.38 24.41 4.85
C LEU A 138 4.45 25.93 5.08
N ASN A 139 5.62 26.52 4.88
CA ASN A 139 5.80 27.99 4.97
C ASN A 139 4.98 28.73 3.90
N SER A 140 5.07 28.29 2.63
CA SER A 140 4.25 28.86 1.55
C SER A 140 2.75 28.76 1.86
N ALA A 141 2.29 27.59 2.31
CA ALA A 141 0.89 27.38 2.68
C ALA A 141 0.44 28.30 3.82
N SER A 142 1.27 28.45 4.85
CA SER A 142 1.00 29.34 6.02
C SER A 142 0.89 30.82 5.59
N VAL A 143 1.81 31.30 4.76
CA VAL A 143 1.76 32.68 4.23
C VAL A 143 0.48 32.95 3.45
N HIS A 144 0.09 32.03 2.56
CA HIS A 144 -1.17 32.18 1.82
C HIS A 144 -2.40 32.11 2.73
N ARG A 145 -2.40 31.22 3.74
CA ARG A 145 -3.48 31.14 4.73
C ARG A 145 -3.69 32.49 5.44
N SER A 146 -2.61 33.12 5.90
CA SER A 146 -2.68 34.42 6.59
C SER A 146 -3.23 35.52 5.67
N ARG A 147 -2.80 35.53 4.40
CA ARG A 147 -3.27 36.52 3.40
C ARG A 147 -4.73 36.34 3.03
N GLN A 148 -5.21 35.10 2.95
CA GLN A 148 -6.59 34.76 2.56
C GLN A 148 -7.60 34.85 3.70
N MET A 149 -7.17 35.02 4.94
CA MET A 149 -8.01 35.10 6.15
C MET A 149 -9.11 34.03 6.17
N LEU A 150 -8.73 32.76 5.95
CA LEU A 150 -9.69 31.65 5.82
C LEU A 150 -10.62 31.53 7.02
N LYS A 151 -11.91 31.31 6.76
CA LYS A 151 -12.95 31.13 7.81
C LYS A 151 -13.79 29.86 7.55
N GLY A 152 -14.48 29.41 8.57
CA GLY A 152 -15.47 28.31 8.50
C GLY A 152 -14.92 27.04 7.86
N LYS A 153 -15.70 26.44 6.95
CA LYS A 153 -15.39 25.15 6.30
C LYS A 153 -14.05 25.17 5.53
N ARG A 154 -13.71 26.29 4.87
CA ARG A 154 -12.45 26.44 4.14
C ARG A 154 -11.25 26.35 5.07
N ARG A 155 -11.32 27.03 6.23
CA ARG A 155 -10.27 26.98 7.27
C ARG A 155 -10.10 25.55 7.79
N ALA A 156 -11.19 24.87 8.12
CA ALA A 156 -11.17 23.50 8.62
C ALA A 156 -10.53 22.53 7.61
N ALA A 157 -10.89 22.63 6.33
CA ALA A 157 -10.31 21.82 5.24
C ALA A 157 -8.80 22.07 5.09
N PHE A 158 -8.38 23.35 5.09
CA PHE A 158 -6.98 23.71 5.06
C PHE A 158 -6.22 23.14 6.27
N ASP A 159 -6.71 23.39 7.49
CA ASP A 159 -6.05 22.99 8.73
C ASP A 159 -5.90 21.46 8.82
N LYS A 160 -6.89 20.69 8.36
CA LYS A 160 -6.81 19.22 8.27
C LYS A 160 -5.65 18.77 7.37
N ALA A 161 -5.55 19.33 6.17
CA ALA A 161 -4.50 18.96 5.21
C ALA A 161 -3.11 19.46 5.65
N TYR A 162 -3.01 20.69 6.15
CA TYR A 162 -1.78 21.27 6.67
C TYR A 162 -1.24 20.48 7.87
N ASN A 163 -2.09 20.17 8.85
CA ASN A 163 -1.70 19.41 10.03
C ASN A 163 -1.30 17.98 9.69
N TYR A 164 -1.93 17.36 8.69
CA TYR A 164 -1.50 16.06 8.18
C TYR A 164 -0.03 16.10 7.74
N LEU A 165 0.36 17.05 6.88
CA LEU A 165 1.72 17.19 6.40
C LEU A 165 2.69 17.60 7.52
N ARG A 166 2.28 18.54 8.37
CA ARG A 166 3.10 19.02 9.51
C ARG A 166 3.50 17.89 10.46
N LYS A 167 2.54 17.07 10.87
CA LYS A 167 2.78 15.92 11.76
C LYS A 167 3.67 14.86 11.14
N ARG A 168 3.70 14.75 9.80
CA ARG A 168 4.45 13.74 9.06
C ARG A 168 5.73 14.25 8.42
N THR A 169 6.14 15.48 8.72
CA THR A 169 7.36 16.11 8.20
C THR A 169 8.63 15.21 8.23
N PRO A 170 8.89 14.41 9.28
CA PRO A 170 10.07 13.53 9.30
C PRO A 170 10.07 12.46 8.22
N PHE A 171 8.90 12.09 7.68
CA PHE A 171 8.69 11.02 6.72
C PHE A 171 8.44 11.52 5.28
N LEU A 172 8.63 12.83 5.04
CA LEU A 172 8.40 13.52 3.76
C LEU A 172 9.72 14.05 3.14
N ARG A 173 10.84 13.34 3.37
CA ARG A 173 12.18 13.76 2.90
C ARG A 173 12.50 13.22 1.52
N TYR A 174 11.64 13.45 0.53
CA TYR A 174 11.73 12.82 -0.79
C TYR A 174 13.05 13.05 -1.52
N ALA A 175 13.66 14.23 -1.43
CA ALA A 175 14.98 14.49 -2.01
C ALA A 175 16.07 13.56 -1.45
N ALA A 176 16.02 13.26 -0.14
CA ALA A 176 16.96 12.32 0.48
C ALA A 176 16.66 10.89 0.08
N TYR A 177 15.39 10.51 -0.01
CA TYR A 177 14.97 9.18 -0.43
C TYR A 177 15.39 8.89 -1.87
N GLN A 178 15.15 9.80 -2.80
CA GLN A 178 15.54 9.65 -4.21
C GLN A 178 17.06 9.50 -4.37
N ARG A 179 17.85 10.27 -3.60
CA ARG A 179 19.33 10.19 -3.65
C ARG A 179 19.86 8.80 -3.30
N VAL A 180 19.18 8.08 -2.44
CA VAL A 180 19.59 6.75 -1.99
C VAL A 180 18.75 5.61 -2.60
N GLY A 181 17.93 5.90 -3.63
CA GLY A 181 17.15 4.90 -4.35
C GLY A 181 15.95 4.33 -3.57
N ILE A 182 15.45 5.05 -2.55
CA ILE A 182 14.23 4.67 -1.84
C ILE A 182 13.01 5.18 -2.61
N PRO A 183 12.00 4.32 -2.89
CA PRO A 183 10.78 4.73 -3.59
C PRO A 183 9.99 5.75 -2.76
N CYS A 184 9.45 6.75 -3.44
CA CYS A 184 8.64 7.79 -2.81
C CYS A 184 7.13 7.55 -2.91
N GLY A 185 6.70 6.52 -3.62
CA GLY A 185 5.28 6.20 -3.85
C GLY A 185 4.99 4.72 -3.71
N SER A 186 3.76 4.40 -3.36
CA SER A 186 3.21 3.06 -3.19
C SER A 186 2.48 2.55 -4.44
N GLY A 187 2.86 3.01 -5.64
CA GLY A 187 2.15 2.71 -6.89
C GLY A 187 1.93 1.21 -7.16
N VAL A 188 2.84 0.34 -6.66
CA VAL A 188 2.66 -1.13 -6.70
C VAL A 188 1.47 -1.55 -5.85
N THR A 189 1.34 -1.02 -4.65
CA THR A 189 0.24 -1.33 -3.73
C THR A 189 -1.08 -0.72 -4.20
N GLU A 190 -1.07 0.49 -4.78
CA GLU A 190 -2.25 1.10 -5.38
C GLU A 190 -2.76 0.29 -6.58
N ALA A 191 -1.86 -0.13 -7.47
CA ALA A 191 -2.20 -1.04 -8.56
C ALA A 191 -2.74 -2.37 -8.04
N ALA A 192 -2.18 -2.92 -6.96
CA ALA A 192 -2.67 -4.11 -6.29
C ALA A 192 -4.09 -3.92 -5.74
N CYS A 193 -4.39 -2.82 -5.08
CA CYS A 193 -5.75 -2.51 -4.61
C CYS A 193 -6.76 -2.52 -5.76
N LYS A 194 -6.40 -1.97 -6.92
CA LYS A 194 -7.24 -1.98 -8.12
C LYS A 194 -7.44 -3.40 -8.65
N THR A 195 -6.37 -4.15 -8.85
CA THR A 195 -6.41 -5.48 -9.50
C THR A 195 -6.95 -6.57 -8.56
N ILE A 196 -6.59 -6.55 -7.28
CA ILE A 196 -7.01 -7.57 -6.32
C ILE A 196 -8.45 -7.31 -5.85
N VAL A 197 -8.75 -6.09 -5.43
CA VAL A 197 -10.02 -5.75 -4.78
C VAL A 197 -11.02 -5.20 -5.80
N THR A 198 -10.72 -4.06 -6.44
CA THR A 198 -11.72 -3.32 -7.23
C THR A 198 -12.25 -4.13 -8.40
N GLN A 199 -11.37 -4.74 -9.18
CA GLN A 199 -11.76 -5.50 -10.38
C GLN A 199 -12.47 -6.83 -10.08
N ARG A 200 -12.52 -7.28 -8.83
CA ARG A 200 -13.10 -8.58 -8.47
C ARG A 200 -14.22 -8.51 -7.45
N LEU A 201 -14.19 -7.52 -6.57
CA LEU A 201 -15.16 -7.44 -5.48
C LEU A 201 -16.09 -6.22 -5.57
N LYS A 202 -15.81 -5.28 -6.48
CA LYS A 202 -16.57 -4.01 -6.58
C LYS A 202 -17.22 -3.79 -7.94
N LEU A 203 -17.52 -4.85 -8.67
CA LEU A 203 -18.30 -4.74 -9.91
C LEU A 203 -19.79 -4.62 -9.59
N SER A 204 -20.55 -4.04 -10.53
CA SER A 204 -21.97 -3.82 -10.37
C SER A 204 -22.72 -5.13 -10.04
N GLY A 205 -23.65 -5.09 -9.09
CA GLY A 205 -24.45 -6.23 -8.67
C GLY A 205 -23.77 -7.27 -7.79
N MET A 206 -22.47 -7.16 -7.55
CA MET A 206 -21.74 -8.13 -6.71
C MET A 206 -22.06 -7.97 -5.23
N ARG A 207 -22.40 -9.08 -4.60
CA ARG A 207 -22.55 -9.21 -3.14
C ARG A 207 -21.68 -10.35 -2.65
N TRP A 208 -20.94 -10.12 -1.60
CA TRP A 208 -19.97 -11.09 -1.07
C TRP A 208 -20.20 -11.34 0.42
N THR A 209 -20.14 -12.60 0.83
CA THR A 209 -19.86 -12.93 2.22
C THR A 209 -18.39 -12.65 2.53
N LYS A 210 -18.05 -12.40 3.78
CA LYS A 210 -16.64 -12.18 4.18
C LYS A 210 -15.75 -13.36 3.82
N GLY A 211 -16.21 -14.60 4.03
CA GLY A 211 -15.47 -15.81 3.67
C GLY A 211 -15.27 -15.95 2.17
N GLY A 212 -16.33 -15.80 1.37
CA GLY A 212 -16.23 -15.88 -0.09
C GLY A 212 -15.31 -14.79 -0.67
N ALA A 213 -15.43 -13.55 -0.17
CA ALA A 213 -14.53 -12.48 -0.56
C ALA A 213 -13.08 -12.80 -0.20
N GLN A 214 -12.80 -13.34 1.00
CA GLN A 214 -11.44 -13.71 1.40
C GLN A 214 -10.87 -14.79 0.50
N THR A 215 -11.63 -15.84 0.16
CA THR A 215 -11.19 -16.87 -0.78
C THR A 215 -10.77 -16.27 -2.13
N ILE A 216 -11.56 -15.36 -2.68
CA ILE A 216 -11.20 -14.68 -3.94
C ILE A 216 -9.93 -13.84 -3.77
N LEU A 217 -9.78 -13.13 -2.66
CA LEU A 217 -8.55 -12.36 -2.39
C LEU A 217 -7.33 -13.28 -2.31
N ASP A 218 -7.43 -14.42 -1.59
CA ASP A 218 -6.33 -15.39 -1.43
C ASP A 218 -5.90 -15.98 -2.79
N LEU A 219 -6.85 -16.41 -3.62
CA LEU A 219 -6.56 -16.89 -4.97
C LEU A 219 -5.88 -15.81 -5.83
N ARG A 220 -6.33 -14.56 -5.72
CA ARG A 220 -5.75 -13.42 -6.46
C ARG A 220 -4.32 -13.12 -6.04
N VAL A 221 -4.04 -13.09 -4.73
CA VAL A 221 -2.68 -12.80 -4.25
C VAL A 221 -1.71 -13.92 -4.58
N LEU A 222 -2.12 -15.21 -4.53
CA LEU A 222 -1.29 -16.34 -4.96
C LEU A 222 -0.93 -16.24 -6.44
N ASN A 223 -1.91 -15.99 -7.31
CA ASN A 223 -1.70 -15.84 -8.74
C ASN A 223 -0.78 -14.64 -9.06
N LEU A 224 -1.08 -13.45 -8.52
CA LEU A 224 -0.30 -12.24 -8.78
C LEU A 224 1.12 -12.30 -8.20
N SER A 225 1.32 -13.05 -7.13
CA SER A 225 2.64 -13.29 -6.53
C SER A 225 3.47 -14.33 -7.32
N GLY A 226 2.88 -15.01 -8.31
CA GLY A 226 3.56 -16.03 -9.11
C GLY A 226 3.87 -17.32 -8.36
N VAL A 227 3.17 -17.57 -7.24
CA VAL A 227 3.41 -18.76 -6.36
C VAL A 227 2.26 -19.77 -6.41
N TRP A 228 1.42 -19.68 -7.44
CA TRP A 228 0.23 -20.54 -7.56
C TRP A 228 0.59 -22.03 -7.58
N THR A 229 1.55 -22.43 -8.40
CA THR A 229 1.91 -23.84 -8.59
C THR A 229 2.44 -24.44 -7.29
N GLU A 230 3.34 -23.75 -6.59
CA GLU A 230 3.91 -24.19 -5.33
C GLU A 230 2.85 -24.25 -4.23
N ALA A 231 1.96 -23.28 -4.16
CA ALA A 231 0.87 -23.24 -3.20
C ALA A 231 -0.10 -24.41 -3.44
N TYR A 232 -0.45 -24.69 -4.71
CA TYR A 232 -1.34 -25.78 -5.10
C TYR A 232 -0.70 -27.16 -4.77
N GLN A 233 0.57 -27.35 -5.10
CA GLN A 233 1.29 -28.58 -4.76
C GLN A 233 1.35 -28.83 -3.25
N ARG A 234 1.58 -27.78 -2.44
CA ARG A 234 1.55 -27.88 -0.98
C ARG A 234 0.17 -28.27 -0.47
N LEU A 235 -0.88 -27.70 -1.04
CA LEU A 235 -2.26 -28.05 -0.73
C LEU A 235 -2.53 -29.53 -1.00
N LEU A 236 -2.18 -30.03 -2.20
CA LEU A 236 -2.36 -31.43 -2.57
C LEU A 236 -1.62 -32.38 -1.60
N ARG A 237 -0.41 -32.04 -1.17
CA ARG A 237 0.34 -32.84 -0.18
C ARG A 237 -0.31 -32.84 1.19
N ALA A 238 -0.99 -31.77 1.58
CA ALA A 238 -1.69 -31.67 2.86
C ALA A 238 -3.01 -32.47 2.88
N PHE A 239 -3.54 -32.83 1.68
CA PHE A 239 -4.73 -33.65 1.52
C PHE A 239 -4.37 -34.97 0.78
N PRO A 240 -3.61 -35.89 1.41
CA PRO A 240 -3.08 -37.09 0.72
C PRO A 240 -4.14 -38.11 0.30
N SER A 241 -5.41 -37.90 0.64
CA SER A 241 -6.50 -38.84 0.31
C SER A 241 -7.78 -38.13 -0.09
N VAL A 242 -7.73 -37.34 -1.18
CA VAL A 242 -8.95 -37.13 -1.95
C VAL A 242 -9.15 -38.41 -2.76
N THR A 243 -9.86 -39.38 -2.22
CA THR A 243 -10.49 -40.43 -3.03
C THR A 243 -11.43 -39.68 -3.96
N VAL A 244 -10.99 -39.49 -5.21
CA VAL A 244 -11.89 -39.06 -6.27
C VAL A 244 -12.94 -40.18 -6.36
N PRO A 245 -14.23 -39.92 -6.10
CA PRO A 245 -15.25 -40.94 -6.32
C PRO A 245 -15.10 -41.38 -7.78
N THR A 246 -14.83 -42.66 -8.01
CA THR A 246 -14.88 -43.24 -9.32
C THR A 246 -16.35 -43.13 -9.72
N TYR A 247 -16.73 -42.08 -10.43
CA TYR A 247 -18.03 -42.02 -11.06
C TYR A 247 -18.03 -43.17 -12.06
N ALA A 248 -18.79 -44.18 -11.73
CA ALA A 248 -19.09 -45.23 -12.69
C ALA A 248 -19.45 -44.55 -14.00
N THR A 249 -18.78 -44.94 -15.06
CA THR A 249 -18.96 -44.45 -16.41
C THR A 249 -20.41 -44.66 -16.83
N CYS A 250 -21.27 -43.71 -16.57
CA CYS A 250 -22.56 -43.60 -17.21
C CYS A 250 -22.32 -42.99 -18.60
N GLY A 251 -22.70 -43.74 -19.60
CA GLY A 251 -22.58 -43.57 -21.03
C GLY A 251 -22.18 -42.21 -21.60
N ARG A 252 -21.32 -42.28 -22.59
CA ARG A 252 -20.94 -41.20 -23.49
C ARG A 252 -22.15 -40.40 -23.96
N ASN A 253 -22.25 -39.17 -23.57
CA ASN A 253 -22.92 -38.14 -24.36
C ASN A 253 -21.84 -37.07 -24.70
N GLU A 254 -21.50 -37.07 -25.97
CA GLU A 254 -20.62 -36.06 -26.57
C GLU A 254 -21.28 -34.68 -26.43
N LEU A 255 -20.69 -33.85 -25.63
CA LEU A 255 -21.00 -32.41 -25.62
C LEU A 255 -20.16 -31.75 -26.72
N THR A 256 -20.80 -31.54 -27.90
CA THR A 256 -20.29 -30.68 -28.96
C THR A 256 -20.31 -29.23 -28.44
N ILE A 257 -19.16 -28.66 -28.14
CA ILE A 257 -19.03 -27.21 -27.87
C ILE A 257 -18.90 -26.56 -29.25
N ALA A 258 -19.95 -25.87 -29.69
CA ALA A 258 -19.89 -25.00 -30.87
C ALA A 258 -19.01 -23.78 -30.55
N ALA A 259 -18.18 -23.41 -31.53
CA ALA A 259 -17.20 -22.31 -31.49
C ALA A 259 -17.84 -20.93 -31.37
#